data_63d1258c556cceb6992f91d1db296741
#
_entry.id   63d1258c556cceb6992f91d1db296741
#
_cell.length_a   1.000
_cell.length_b   1.000
_cell.length_c   1.000
_cell.angle_alpha   90.00
_cell.angle_beta   90.00
_cell.angle_gamma   90.00
#
_symmetry.space_group_name_H-M   'P 1'
#
loop_
_entity.id
_entity.type
_entity.pdbx_description
1 polymer ?
#
loop_
_entity_poly.entity_id
_entity_poly.type
_entity_poly.pdbx_seq_one_letter_code
_entity_poly.pdbx_strand_id
1 'polypeptide(L)'
;DHVGRNLVTEKYGRMMASTAPEDFTKNIEPYIPRLSEERAARQEQVIAQQVAWAKDFRERYPKLGEAMRALTTTEDTPSATSFETYLRGELGTYSDQTFERYEAMIGERAAASPQRNITEETLLHTVQLGGFDTLDEAEAAQR
;
A
#
# COMPACT_ATOMS: atom_id res chain seq x y z
N ASP A 1 -8.44 7.40 20.91
CA ASP A 1 -8.85 6.12 21.00
C ASP A 1 -7.84 5.01 20.77
N HIS A 2 -6.56 5.37 20.60
CA HIS A 2 -5.47 4.43 20.49
C HIS A 2 -4.53 4.51 21.70
N VAL A 3 -5.06 4.97 22.83
CA VAL A 3 -4.28 5.07 24.07
C VAL A 3 -3.79 3.66 24.47
N GLY A 4 -2.48 3.53 24.67
CA GLY A 4 -1.87 2.25 25.01
C GLY A 4 -1.53 1.36 23.81
N ARG A 5 -1.90 1.74 22.58
CA ARG A 5 -1.54 0.99 21.38
C ARG A 5 -0.28 1.55 20.75
N ASN A 6 0.57 0.68 20.28
CA ASN A 6 1.72 1.06 19.46
C ASN A 6 1.40 0.74 18.00
N LEU A 7 0.93 1.75 17.25
CA LEU A 7 0.45 1.56 15.89
C LEU A 7 1.55 1.12 14.93
N VAL A 8 2.78 1.57 15.13
CA VAL A 8 3.91 1.15 14.29
C VAL A 8 4.19 -0.34 14.48
N THR A 9 4.27 -0.78 15.73
CA THR A 9 4.47 -2.20 16.04
C THR A 9 3.31 -3.05 15.51
N GLU A 10 2.07 -2.56 15.66
CA GLU A 10 0.89 -3.26 15.14
C GLU A 10 0.93 -3.39 13.62
N LYS A 11 1.30 -2.32 12.92
CA LYS A 11 1.42 -2.34 11.46
C LYS A 11 2.40 -3.42 11.00
N TYR A 12 3.60 -3.43 11.56
CA TYR A 12 4.61 -4.43 11.20
C TYR A 12 4.21 -5.83 11.65
N GLY A 13 3.55 -5.94 12.81
CA GLY A 13 3.02 -7.21 13.26
C GLY A 13 1.99 -7.80 12.29
N ARG A 14 1.11 -6.96 11.75
CA ARG A 14 0.11 -7.41 10.77
C ARG A 14 0.75 -7.89 9.47
N MET A 15 1.88 -7.31 9.07
CA MET A 15 2.62 -7.77 7.88
C MET A 15 3.15 -9.18 8.05
N MET A 16 3.41 -9.61 9.29
CA MET A 16 3.90 -10.95 9.58
C MET A 16 2.90 -12.04 9.24
N ALA A 17 1.62 -11.71 9.04
CA ALA A 17 0.64 -12.68 8.56
C ALA A 17 1.07 -13.28 7.21
N SER A 18 1.82 -12.52 6.41
CA SER A 18 2.36 -12.99 5.14
C SER A 18 3.82 -13.45 5.25
N THR A 19 4.65 -12.68 5.93
CA THR A 19 6.11 -12.93 5.94
C THR A 19 6.56 -13.96 6.97
N ALA A 20 5.79 -14.14 8.05
CA ALA A 20 6.10 -15.09 9.11
C ALA A 20 4.79 -15.61 9.75
N PRO A 21 3.98 -16.37 9.00
CA PRO A 21 2.61 -16.70 9.42
C PRO A 21 2.51 -17.49 10.73
N GLU A 22 3.43 -18.39 11.00
CA GLU A 22 3.38 -19.15 12.26
C GLU A 22 3.64 -18.24 13.46
N ASP A 23 4.61 -17.36 13.34
CA ASP A 23 4.96 -16.42 14.40
C ASP A 23 3.83 -15.40 14.60
N PHE A 24 3.21 -14.96 13.51
CA PHE A 24 2.06 -14.07 13.56
C PHE A 24 0.92 -14.70 14.37
N THR A 25 0.50 -15.92 14.02
CA THR A 25 -0.62 -16.59 14.67
C THR A 25 -0.36 -16.79 16.16
N LYS A 26 0.87 -17.10 16.53
CA LYS A 26 1.21 -17.44 17.90
C LYS A 26 1.48 -16.22 18.78
N ASN A 27 2.21 -15.24 18.24
CA ASN A 27 2.79 -14.17 19.05
C ASN A 27 2.23 -12.77 18.76
N ILE A 28 1.47 -12.59 17.68
CA ILE A 28 0.98 -11.27 17.25
C ILE A 28 -0.55 -11.23 17.26
N GLU A 29 -1.19 -12.13 16.51
CA GLU A 29 -2.64 -12.12 16.31
C GLU A 29 -3.45 -12.04 17.60
N PRO A 30 -3.11 -12.79 18.68
CA PRO A 30 -3.89 -12.71 19.92
C PRO A 30 -3.83 -11.35 20.63
N TYR A 31 -2.87 -10.50 20.27
CA TYR A 31 -2.60 -9.25 20.99
C TYR A 31 -2.97 -7.99 20.23
N ILE A 32 -3.48 -8.12 19.00
CA ILE A 32 -3.88 -6.97 18.19
C ILE A 32 -5.40 -6.98 17.96
N PRO A 33 -6.02 -5.80 17.73
CA PRO A 33 -7.45 -5.73 17.46
C PRO A 33 -7.84 -6.53 16.23
N ARG A 34 -8.93 -7.27 16.34
CA ARG A 34 -9.45 -8.04 15.23
C ARG A 34 -10.37 -7.16 14.38
N LEU A 35 -10.17 -7.17 13.08
CA LEU A 35 -11.01 -6.45 12.14
C LEU A 35 -12.27 -7.26 11.85
N SER A 36 -13.42 -6.57 11.68
CA SER A 36 -14.64 -7.24 11.23
C SER A 36 -14.46 -7.77 9.81
N GLU A 37 -15.24 -8.78 9.45
CA GLU A 37 -15.21 -9.32 8.09
C GLU A 37 -15.58 -8.25 7.05
N GLU A 38 -16.57 -7.41 7.36
CA GLU A 38 -16.97 -6.31 6.49
C GLU A 38 -15.83 -5.31 6.29
N ARG A 39 -15.18 -4.89 7.37
CA ARG A 39 -14.06 -3.95 7.31
C ARG A 39 -12.91 -4.54 6.49
N ALA A 40 -12.56 -5.80 6.74
CA ALA A 40 -11.49 -6.49 6.02
C ALA A 40 -11.79 -6.57 4.52
N ALA A 41 -13.04 -6.90 4.15
CA ALA A 41 -13.44 -6.95 2.75
C ALA A 41 -13.33 -5.59 2.06
N ARG A 42 -13.73 -4.53 2.74
CA ARG A 42 -13.62 -3.16 2.21
C ARG A 42 -12.16 -2.74 2.03
N GLN A 43 -11.31 -3.13 2.96
CA GLN A 43 -9.87 -2.88 2.83
C GLN A 43 -9.29 -3.58 1.60
N GLU A 44 -9.70 -4.82 1.34
CA GLU A 44 -9.21 -5.55 0.17
C GLU A 44 -9.59 -4.88 -1.13
N GLN A 45 -10.76 -4.26 -1.23
CA GLN A 45 -11.16 -3.50 -2.41
C GLN A 45 -10.26 -2.27 -2.62
N VAL A 46 -9.97 -1.54 -1.56
CA VAL A 46 -9.08 -0.38 -1.61
C VAL A 46 -7.67 -0.80 -2.01
N ILE A 47 -7.19 -1.89 -1.44
CA ILE A 47 -5.86 -2.44 -1.73
C ILE A 47 -5.78 -2.85 -3.20
N ALA A 48 -6.80 -3.57 -3.70
CA ALA A 48 -6.83 -4.02 -5.09
C ALA A 48 -6.76 -2.85 -6.07
N GLN A 49 -7.48 -1.75 -5.78
CA GLN A 49 -7.43 -0.56 -6.62
C GLN A 49 -6.03 0.05 -6.66
N GLN A 50 -5.38 0.15 -5.52
CA GLN A 50 -4.06 0.74 -5.45
C GLN A 50 -2.99 -0.15 -6.06
N VAL A 51 -3.10 -1.46 -5.90
CA VAL A 51 -2.19 -2.40 -6.56
C VAL A 51 -2.35 -2.31 -8.07
N ALA A 52 -3.59 -2.20 -8.56
CA ALA A 52 -3.86 -2.02 -9.98
C ALA A 52 -3.21 -0.75 -10.52
N TRP A 53 -3.30 0.36 -9.78
CA TRP A 53 -2.64 1.61 -10.16
C TRP A 53 -1.12 1.48 -10.19
N ALA A 54 -0.54 0.80 -9.21
CA ALA A 54 0.90 0.60 -9.17
C ALA A 54 1.39 -0.28 -10.34
N LYS A 55 0.63 -1.31 -10.69
CA LYS A 55 0.92 -2.16 -11.85
C LYS A 55 0.83 -1.38 -13.15
N ASP A 56 -0.23 -0.57 -13.31
CA ASP A 56 -0.39 0.29 -14.48
C ASP A 56 0.80 1.24 -14.63
N PHE A 57 1.22 1.87 -13.53
CA PHE A 57 2.40 2.73 -13.55
C PHE A 57 3.64 1.97 -13.99
N ARG A 58 3.88 0.79 -13.43
CA ARG A 58 5.07 -0.03 -13.76
C ARG A 58 5.09 -0.44 -15.23
N GLU A 59 3.93 -0.69 -15.82
CA GLU A 59 3.84 -1.03 -17.24
C GLU A 59 4.18 0.17 -18.14
N ARG A 60 3.71 1.36 -17.77
CA ARG A 60 3.96 2.57 -18.55
C ARG A 60 5.36 3.14 -18.35
N TYR A 61 5.96 2.90 -17.20
CA TYR A 61 7.29 3.40 -16.85
C TYR A 61 8.14 2.25 -16.30
N PRO A 62 8.57 1.31 -17.17
CA PRO A 62 9.21 0.08 -16.69
C PRO A 62 10.54 0.29 -15.98
N LYS A 63 11.32 1.30 -16.37
CA LYS A 63 12.61 1.55 -15.71
C LYS A 63 12.43 2.16 -14.33
N LEU A 64 11.52 3.11 -14.18
CA LEU A 64 11.16 3.64 -12.87
C LEU A 64 10.50 2.54 -12.03
N GLY A 65 9.72 1.68 -12.68
CA GLY A 65 9.07 0.56 -12.01
C GLY A 65 10.04 -0.47 -11.44
N GLU A 66 11.21 -0.66 -12.06
CA GLU A 66 12.23 -1.58 -11.54
C GLU A 66 12.75 -1.15 -10.17
N ALA A 67 12.74 0.15 -9.89
CA ALA A 67 13.18 0.69 -8.60
C ALA A 67 12.11 0.54 -7.51
N MET A 68 10.88 0.17 -7.87
CA MET A 68 9.80 -0.02 -6.91
C MET A 68 9.95 -1.35 -6.18
N ARG A 69 9.44 -1.41 -4.93
CA ARG A 69 9.38 -2.69 -4.21
C ARG A 69 8.40 -3.65 -4.90
N ALA A 70 8.50 -4.93 -4.58
CA ALA A 70 7.53 -5.93 -5.05
C ALA A 70 6.11 -5.45 -4.79
N LEU A 71 5.18 -5.73 -5.70
CA LEU A 71 3.83 -5.18 -5.63
C LEU A 71 2.82 -6.10 -4.94
N THR A 72 2.99 -7.41 -5.03
CA THR A 72 1.97 -8.35 -4.53
C THR A 72 2.48 -9.22 -3.39
N THR A 73 1.54 -9.63 -2.54
CA THR A 73 1.82 -10.49 -1.40
C THR A 73 2.50 -11.80 -1.79
N THR A 74 2.24 -12.30 -2.99
CA THR A 74 2.89 -13.53 -3.48
C THR A 74 4.40 -13.39 -3.65
N GLU A 75 4.90 -12.16 -3.70
CA GLU A 75 6.33 -11.86 -3.84
C GLU A 75 7.02 -11.61 -2.48
N ASP A 76 6.27 -11.68 -1.38
CA ASP A 76 6.84 -11.44 -0.04
C ASP A 76 7.88 -12.50 0.33
N THR A 77 8.90 -12.04 1.06
CA THR A 77 9.89 -12.91 1.70
C THR A 77 10.02 -12.51 3.17
N PRO A 78 10.65 -13.35 4.02
CA PRO A 78 10.84 -12.96 5.42
C PRO A 78 11.59 -11.64 5.64
N SER A 79 12.36 -11.21 4.64
CA SER A 79 13.16 -9.98 4.74
C SER A 79 12.65 -8.84 3.87
N ALA A 80 11.61 -9.06 3.05
CA ALA A 80 11.11 -8.04 2.12
C ALA A 80 9.60 -8.10 2.00
N THR A 81 8.94 -6.97 2.22
CA THR A 81 7.48 -6.84 2.21
C THR A 81 7.03 -6.12 0.95
N SER A 82 6.05 -6.67 0.26
CA SER A 82 5.45 -6.05 -0.93
C SER A 82 4.62 -4.82 -0.57
N PHE A 83 4.33 -4.01 -1.59
CA PHE A 83 3.41 -2.88 -1.48
C PHE A 83 2.04 -3.32 -0.94
N GLU A 84 1.49 -4.40 -1.47
CA GLU A 84 0.20 -4.93 -1.05
C GLU A 84 0.19 -5.29 0.45
N THR A 85 1.20 -6.01 0.91
CA THR A 85 1.30 -6.45 2.31
C THR A 85 1.53 -5.26 3.24
N TYR A 86 2.38 -4.31 2.84
CA TYR A 86 2.61 -3.09 3.62
C TYR A 86 1.32 -2.29 3.77
N LEU A 87 0.59 -2.08 2.69
CA LEU A 87 -0.66 -1.31 2.72
C LEU A 87 -1.72 -2.00 3.58
N ARG A 88 -1.83 -3.32 3.46
CA ARG A 88 -2.77 -4.08 4.29
C ARG A 88 -2.46 -3.92 5.78
N GLY A 89 -1.19 -3.99 6.15
CA GLY A 89 -0.76 -3.79 7.54
C GLY A 89 -1.09 -2.39 8.04
N GLU A 90 -0.84 -1.38 7.23
CA GLU A 90 -1.11 0.00 7.60
C GLU A 90 -2.61 0.27 7.75
N LEU A 91 -3.42 -0.12 6.77
CA LEU A 91 -4.87 0.09 6.84
C LEU A 91 -5.49 -0.61 8.04
N GLY A 92 -4.96 -1.75 8.44
CA GLY A 92 -5.43 -2.47 9.62
C GLY A 92 -5.30 -1.70 10.92
N THR A 93 -4.42 -0.68 10.98
CA THR A 93 -4.24 0.15 12.16
C THR A 93 -5.19 1.35 12.22
N TYR A 94 -5.90 1.66 11.12
CA TYR A 94 -6.78 2.82 11.06
C TYR A 94 -8.04 2.59 11.89
N SER A 95 -8.53 3.66 12.53
CA SER A 95 -9.87 3.64 13.11
C SER A 95 -10.89 3.51 11.96
N ASP A 96 -12.10 3.07 12.30
CA ASP A 96 -13.16 2.97 11.28
C ASP A 96 -13.41 4.30 10.59
N GLN A 97 -13.41 5.40 11.34
CA GLN A 97 -13.64 6.73 10.80
C GLN A 97 -12.49 7.15 9.84
N THR A 98 -11.25 6.90 10.22
CA THR A 98 -10.10 7.22 9.37
C THR A 98 -10.12 6.37 8.09
N PHE A 99 -10.45 5.09 8.24
CA PHE A 99 -10.56 4.20 7.08
C PHE A 99 -11.67 4.66 6.13
N GLU A 100 -12.83 5.05 6.64
CA GLU A 100 -13.93 5.54 5.80
C GLU A 100 -13.52 6.74 4.95
N ARG A 101 -12.77 7.67 5.55
CA ARG A 101 -12.26 8.85 4.83
C ARG A 101 -11.27 8.46 3.75
N TYR A 102 -10.39 7.52 4.06
CA TYR A 102 -9.41 7.02 3.10
C TYR A 102 -10.11 6.29 1.95
N GLU A 103 -11.05 5.42 2.27
CA GLU A 103 -11.85 4.69 1.28
C GLU A 103 -12.58 5.67 0.34
N ALA A 104 -13.19 6.70 0.89
CA ALA A 104 -13.90 7.71 0.10
C ALA A 104 -12.95 8.45 -0.86
N MET A 105 -11.77 8.81 -0.38
CA MET A 105 -10.76 9.48 -1.19
C MET A 105 -10.31 8.61 -2.36
N ILE A 106 -10.06 7.33 -2.10
CA ILE A 106 -9.69 6.38 -3.16
C ILE A 106 -10.84 6.22 -4.17
N GLY A 107 -12.08 6.12 -3.68
CA GLY A 107 -13.26 6.01 -4.54
C GLY A 107 -13.45 7.23 -5.44
N GLU A 108 -13.23 8.42 -4.93
CA GLU A 108 -13.32 9.66 -5.71
C GLU A 108 -12.28 9.68 -6.83
N ARG A 109 -11.05 9.29 -6.52
CA ARG A 109 -9.97 9.24 -7.52
C ARG A 109 -10.25 8.19 -8.60
N ALA A 110 -10.77 7.03 -8.21
CA ALA A 110 -11.11 5.97 -9.16
C ALA A 110 -12.28 6.36 -10.07
N ALA A 111 -13.21 7.16 -9.56
CA ALA A 111 -14.37 7.63 -10.33
C ALA A 111 -14.07 8.83 -11.24
N ALA A 112 -12.93 9.50 -11.02
CA ALA A 112 -12.56 10.64 -11.86
C ALA A 112 -12.27 10.20 -13.30
N SER A 113 -12.43 11.12 -14.24
CA SER A 113 -12.16 10.85 -15.66
C SER A 113 -11.18 11.92 -16.18
N PRO A 114 -9.92 11.56 -16.49
CA PRO A 114 -9.32 10.24 -16.28
C PRO A 114 -9.11 9.91 -14.79
N GLN A 115 -8.97 8.63 -14.51
CA GLN A 115 -8.69 8.21 -13.13
C GLN A 115 -7.42 8.86 -12.62
N ARG A 116 -7.43 9.21 -11.32
CA ARG A 116 -6.30 9.87 -10.68
C ARG A 116 -5.43 8.84 -9.95
N ASN A 117 -4.52 8.24 -10.70
CA ASN A 117 -3.61 7.21 -10.20
C ASN A 117 -2.66 7.78 -9.14
N ILE A 118 -2.82 7.36 -7.87
CA ILE A 118 -2.02 7.86 -6.76
C ILE A 118 -0.54 7.52 -6.92
N THR A 119 -0.21 6.33 -7.40
CA THR A 119 1.18 5.95 -7.63
C THR A 119 1.83 6.90 -8.62
N GLU A 120 1.13 7.19 -9.72
CA GLU A 120 1.65 8.13 -10.72
C GLU A 120 1.86 9.52 -10.14
N GLU A 121 0.89 10.05 -9.39
CA GLU A 121 1.01 11.37 -8.77
C GLU A 121 2.17 11.43 -7.78
N THR A 122 2.35 10.39 -6.98
CA THR A 122 3.43 10.30 -6.00
C THR A 122 4.79 10.24 -6.69
N LEU A 123 4.92 9.42 -7.73
CA LEU A 123 6.17 9.30 -8.47
C LEU A 123 6.49 10.56 -9.27
N LEU A 124 5.46 11.23 -9.81
CA LEU A 124 5.67 12.53 -10.47
C LEU A 124 6.27 13.55 -9.50
N HIS A 125 5.69 13.65 -8.31
CA HIS A 125 6.22 14.55 -7.29
C HIS A 125 7.68 14.20 -6.92
N THR A 126 7.95 12.91 -6.77
CA THR A 126 9.29 12.42 -6.43
C THR A 126 10.32 12.79 -7.50
N VAL A 127 10.00 12.57 -8.79
CA VAL A 127 10.94 12.89 -9.85
C VAL A 127 11.12 14.40 -10.03
N GLN A 128 10.08 15.20 -9.75
CA GLN A 128 10.19 16.66 -9.78
C GLN A 128 11.14 17.16 -8.71
N LEU A 129 11.11 16.57 -7.52
CA LEU A 129 12.08 16.88 -6.47
C LEU A 129 13.52 16.51 -6.90
N GLY A 130 13.66 15.50 -7.77
CA GLY A 130 14.96 15.09 -8.32
C GLY A 130 15.40 15.90 -9.54
N GLY A 131 14.64 16.89 -9.97
CA GLY A 131 15.01 17.79 -11.06
C GLY A 131 14.40 17.47 -12.42
N PHE A 132 13.49 16.53 -12.52
CA PHE A 132 12.79 16.22 -13.76
C PHE A 132 11.41 16.88 -13.78
N ASP A 133 11.00 17.43 -14.90
CA ASP A 133 9.69 18.07 -15.02
C ASP A 133 8.57 17.02 -15.24
N THR A 134 8.87 15.91 -15.90
CA THR A 134 7.89 14.90 -16.26
C THR A 134 8.39 13.48 -15.94
N LEU A 135 7.44 12.54 -15.85
CA LEU A 135 7.76 11.13 -15.70
C LEU A 135 8.47 10.58 -16.95
N ASP A 136 8.10 11.05 -18.14
CA ASP A 136 8.73 10.61 -19.37
C ASP A 136 10.22 10.97 -19.39
N GLU A 137 10.56 12.18 -18.96
CA GLU A 137 11.96 12.61 -18.85
C GLU A 137 12.73 11.75 -17.85
N ALA A 138 12.13 11.48 -16.69
CA ALA A 138 12.75 10.66 -15.65
C ALA A 138 12.96 9.23 -16.13
N GLU A 139 11.98 8.66 -16.83
CA GLU A 139 12.05 7.30 -17.37
C GLU A 139 13.18 7.20 -18.41
N ALA A 140 13.28 8.19 -19.31
CA ALA A 140 14.31 8.21 -20.33
C ALA A 140 15.72 8.34 -19.75
N ALA A 141 15.86 8.96 -18.58
CA ALA A 141 17.16 9.17 -17.93
C ALA A 141 17.64 7.93 -17.17
N GLN A 142 16.79 6.93 -16.93
CA GLN A 142 17.17 5.70 -16.23
C GLN A 142 18.01 4.80 -17.14
N ARG A 143 18.95 4.05 -16.52
CA ARG A 143 19.87 3.18 -17.25
C ARG A 143 19.51 1.70 -17.10
#